data_0cdada75a552ad93918f2392a2503af9
#
_entry.id   0cdada75a552ad93918f2392a2503af9
#
_cell.length_a   1.000
_cell.length_b   1.000
_cell.length_c   1.000
_cell.angle_alpha   90.00
_cell.angle_beta   90.00
_cell.angle_gamma   90.00
#
_symmetry.space_group_name_H-M   'P 1'
#
loop_
_entity.id
_entity.type
_entity.pdbx_description
1 polymer ?
#
loop_
_entity_poly.entity_id
_entity_poly.type
_entity_poly.pdbx_seq_one_letter_code
_entity_poly.pdbx_strand_id
1 'polypeptide(L)'
;MRRALQITGMGFSALLGSWARSALTMLGIVIGVAAVILITSLGNGVQAQVTGQLDELGPNLITVSPGSGGEQGFVDEGDGGPGGPGGGGGAVTTLTPEDARAVETLPSVSAASPSVSVPVPMEGASYTFSGVAPSYARISSVQLEAGRFVEREKELVLTADAAKDLLDSDPKGAIGEKLTVGGREYEVVGISREAAGGGFAAQPASSYILIDDALALSGAENVSQIVALAGDRDAVAAAADDISAELEARHGGAEDFSVTTQEQLLSSFSQITDLLTYALAGIAGISLLVGGIGVMNIMLVSVTERTREIGVRKALGATNGDVLSQFLLEAVLLSVLGGLVGIAIGVGVSALLPILSSNLPTAVTWAAVGLAFGVSVLIGVVFGVLPAYRSARLQPVEALRRE
;
A
#
# COMPACT_ATOMS: atom_id res chain seq x y z
N MET A 1 46.57 -7.85 -3.70
CA MET A 1 45.83 -8.15 -2.45
C MET A 1 46.47 -7.56 -1.20
N ARG A 2 47.77 -7.73 -0.92
CA ARG A 2 48.42 -7.18 0.30
C ARG A 2 48.37 -5.64 0.40
N ARG A 3 48.45 -4.86 -0.71
CA ARG A 3 48.32 -3.40 -0.69
C ARG A 3 46.88 -2.92 -0.34
N ALA A 4 45.84 -3.64 -0.80
CA ALA A 4 44.45 -3.30 -0.46
C ALA A 4 44.16 -3.50 1.04
N LEU A 5 44.65 -4.59 1.64
CA LEU A 5 44.50 -4.88 3.06
C LEU A 5 45.24 -3.89 3.99
N GLN A 6 46.38 -3.32 3.55
CA GLN A 6 47.08 -2.28 4.30
C GLN A 6 46.36 -0.91 4.25
N ILE A 7 45.70 -0.61 3.12
CA ILE A 7 44.93 0.63 2.94
C ILE A 7 43.68 0.62 3.78
N THR A 8 42.97 -0.53 3.88
CA THR A 8 41.77 -0.68 4.72
C THR A 8 42.08 -0.56 6.22
N GLY A 9 43.22 -1.11 6.69
CA GLY A 9 43.61 -1.02 8.09
C GLY A 9 43.97 0.42 8.54
N MET A 10 44.55 1.22 7.63
CA MET A 10 44.87 2.64 7.92
C MET A 10 43.59 3.51 7.89
N GLY A 11 42.60 3.19 7.07
CA GLY A 11 41.32 3.90 7.06
C GLY A 11 40.53 3.72 8.36
N PHE A 12 40.56 2.50 8.91
CA PHE A 12 39.82 2.20 10.14
C PHE A 12 40.40 2.90 11.40
N SER A 13 41.73 3.01 11.51
CA SER A 13 42.37 3.72 12.63
C SER A 13 42.15 5.22 12.59
N ALA A 14 41.98 5.79 11.41
CA ALA A 14 41.70 7.20 11.22
C ALA A 14 40.27 7.59 11.66
N LEU A 15 39.30 6.66 11.53
CA LEU A 15 37.91 6.85 11.96
C LEU A 15 37.77 6.98 13.48
N LEU A 16 38.61 6.28 14.25
CA LEU A 16 38.60 6.29 15.71
C LEU A 16 39.14 7.60 16.30
N GLY A 17 39.97 8.36 15.58
CA GLY A 17 40.53 9.61 16.05
C GLY A 17 39.56 10.81 16.10
N SER A 18 38.44 10.76 15.36
CA SER A 18 37.41 11.82 15.32
C SER A 18 35.99 11.22 15.32
N TRP A 19 35.78 10.23 16.19
CA TRP A 19 34.57 9.42 16.22
C TRP A 19 33.26 10.23 16.28
N ALA A 20 33.20 11.31 17.05
CA ALA A 20 32.01 12.15 17.19
C ALA A 20 31.60 12.82 15.86
N ARG A 21 32.60 13.31 15.11
CA ARG A 21 32.41 13.99 13.82
C ARG A 21 31.96 12.97 12.76
N SER A 22 32.63 11.81 12.71
CA SER A 22 32.29 10.71 11.80
C SER A 22 30.93 10.13 12.10
N ALA A 23 30.56 9.98 13.38
CA ALA A 23 29.23 9.51 13.79
C ALA A 23 28.11 10.47 13.37
N LEU A 24 28.32 11.79 13.55
CA LEU A 24 27.32 12.80 13.21
C LEU A 24 27.03 12.85 11.69
N THR A 25 28.04 12.63 10.86
CA THR A 25 27.87 12.63 9.40
C THR A 25 27.34 11.30 8.88
N MET A 26 27.78 10.19 9.47
CA MET A 26 27.17 8.88 9.18
C MET A 26 25.69 8.87 9.53
N LEU A 27 25.25 9.62 10.56
CA LEU A 27 23.86 9.70 10.97
C LEU A 27 22.95 10.14 9.82
N GLY A 28 23.35 11.11 9.00
CA GLY A 28 22.59 11.53 7.82
C GLY A 28 22.40 10.41 6.80
N ILE A 29 23.47 9.63 6.54
CA ILE A 29 23.38 8.46 5.64
C ILE A 29 22.54 7.37 6.26
N VAL A 30 22.73 7.07 7.55
CA VAL A 30 21.96 6.06 8.29
C VAL A 30 20.47 6.36 8.24
N ILE A 31 20.08 7.61 8.56
CA ILE A 31 18.67 8.02 8.54
C ILE A 31 18.11 7.92 7.10
N GLY A 32 18.84 8.42 6.10
CA GLY A 32 18.38 8.39 4.72
C GLY A 32 18.21 6.97 4.20
N VAL A 33 19.17 6.07 4.45
CA VAL A 33 19.11 4.66 4.03
C VAL A 33 18.01 3.92 4.79
N ALA A 34 17.89 4.12 6.11
CA ALA A 34 16.82 3.51 6.91
C ALA A 34 15.43 3.97 6.42
N ALA A 35 15.28 5.26 6.12
CA ALA A 35 14.03 5.80 5.56
C ALA A 35 13.68 5.17 4.21
N VAL A 36 14.64 5.00 3.29
CA VAL A 36 14.40 4.34 2.00
C VAL A 36 13.88 2.91 2.22
N ILE A 37 14.50 2.14 3.12
CA ILE A 37 14.06 0.76 3.39
C ILE A 37 12.67 0.73 4.02
N LEU A 38 12.39 1.60 4.99
CA LEU A 38 11.09 1.64 5.66
C LEU A 38 9.97 2.00 4.68
N ILE A 39 10.19 3.01 3.83
CA ILE A 39 9.21 3.47 2.86
C ILE A 39 8.92 2.38 1.83
N THR A 40 9.95 1.79 1.23
CA THR A 40 9.79 0.72 0.23
C THR A 40 9.20 -0.55 0.85
N SER A 41 9.55 -0.87 2.10
CA SER A 41 9.01 -2.02 2.82
C SER A 41 7.53 -1.84 3.16
N LEU A 42 7.11 -0.64 3.56
CA LEU A 42 5.71 -0.33 3.83
C LEU A 42 4.88 -0.38 2.54
N GLY A 43 5.36 0.24 1.45
CA GLY A 43 4.70 0.20 0.14
C GLY A 43 4.49 -1.23 -0.36
N ASN A 44 5.55 -2.05 -0.36
CA ASN A 44 5.47 -3.46 -0.74
C ASN A 44 4.55 -4.27 0.19
N GLY A 45 4.54 -3.96 1.50
CA GLY A 45 3.68 -4.62 2.47
C GLY A 45 2.20 -4.33 2.23
N VAL A 46 1.84 -3.07 2.02
CA VAL A 46 0.48 -2.66 1.67
C VAL A 46 0.04 -3.29 0.36
N GLN A 47 0.87 -3.26 -0.67
CA GLN A 47 0.56 -3.87 -1.96
C GLN A 47 0.33 -5.38 -1.83
N ALA A 48 1.17 -6.11 -1.09
CA ALA A 48 1.01 -7.54 -0.86
C ALA A 48 -0.27 -7.86 -0.08
N GLN A 49 -0.63 -7.04 0.90
CA GLN A 49 -1.86 -7.19 1.67
C GLN A 49 -3.10 -6.96 0.81
N VAL A 50 -3.13 -5.88 0.02
CA VAL A 50 -4.25 -5.59 -0.89
C VAL A 50 -4.41 -6.70 -1.93
N THR A 51 -3.29 -7.15 -2.55
CA THR A 51 -3.33 -8.27 -3.51
C THR A 51 -3.87 -9.54 -2.87
N GLY A 52 -3.39 -9.89 -1.65
CA GLY A 52 -3.88 -11.09 -0.95
C GLY A 52 -5.37 -11.04 -0.63
N GLN A 53 -5.89 -9.89 -0.21
CA GLN A 53 -7.32 -9.71 0.07
C GLN A 53 -8.18 -9.80 -1.20
N LEU A 54 -7.68 -9.23 -2.30
CA LEU A 54 -8.39 -9.31 -3.58
C LEU A 54 -8.37 -10.73 -4.16
N ASP A 55 -7.27 -11.47 -3.99
CA ASP A 55 -7.19 -12.87 -4.41
C ASP A 55 -8.20 -13.77 -3.67
N GLU A 56 -8.53 -13.45 -2.41
CA GLU A 56 -9.57 -14.15 -1.64
C GLU A 56 -10.99 -13.91 -2.18
N LEU A 57 -11.25 -12.74 -2.77
CA LEU A 57 -12.54 -12.41 -3.40
C LEU A 57 -12.75 -13.11 -4.76
N GLY A 58 -11.69 -13.59 -5.37
CA GLY A 58 -11.69 -14.23 -6.68
C GLY A 58 -11.26 -13.28 -7.81
N PRO A 59 -10.36 -13.74 -8.69
CA PRO A 59 -9.75 -12.88 -9.71
C PRO A 59 -10.67 -12.43 -10.84
N ASN A 60 -11.89 -13.00 -10.91
CA ASN A 60 -12.84 -12.80 -12.00
C ASN A 60 -13.96 -11.83 -11.63
N LEU A 61 -13.81 -11.08 -10.52
CA LEU A 61 -14.84 -10.18 -10.03
C LEU A 61 -14.87 -8.86 -10.81
N ILE A 62 -16.06 -8.46 -11.22
CA ILE A 62 -16.35 -7.17 -11.86
C ILE A 62 -17.39 -6.46 -11.00
N THR A 63 -17.13 -5.21 -10.67
CA THR A 63 -18.06 -4.37 -9.90
C THR A 63 -18.55 -3.23 -10.76
N VAL A 64 -19.87 -3.04 -10.83
CA VAL A 64 -20.50 -1.89 -11.45
C VAL A 64 -21.07 -1.01 -10.34
N SER A 65 -20.64 0.22 -10.32
CA SER A 65 -21.07 1.23 -9.35
C SER A 65 -21.75 2.40 -10.05
N PRO A 66 -22.76 3.06 -9.44
CA PRO A 66 -23.35 4.27 -10.01
C PRO A 66 -22.32 5.42 -9.99
N GLY A 67 -22.40 6.28 -11.00
CA GLY A 67 -21.53 7.43 -11.18
C GLY A 67 -20.68 7.32 -12.45
N SER A 68 -20.38 8.46 -13.08
CA SER A 68 -19.62 8.52 -14.30
C SER A 68 -18.19 7.98 -14.11
N GLY A 69 -17.74 7.10 -14.97
CA GLY A 69 -16.37 6.54 -14.99
C GLY A 69 -15.26 7.52 -15.41
N GLY A 70 -15.58 8.82 -15.53
CA GLY A 70 -14.62 9.87 -15.79
C GLY A 70 -13.99 10.36 -14.51
N GLU A 71 -12.68 10.14 -14.38
CA GLU A 71 -11.76 10.73 -13.41
C GLU A 71 -12.39 11.07 -12.05
N GLN A 72 -11.98 10.35 -11.02
CA GLN A 72 -12.09 10.83 -9.64
C GLN A 72 -11.37 12.17 -9.55
N GLY A 73 -12.03 13.21 -10.06
CA GLY A 73 -11.64 14.59 -9.81
C GLY A 73 -11.66 14.77 -8.31
N PHE A 74 -10.50 15.09 -7.75
CA PHE A 74 -10.42 15.75 -6.46
C PHE A 74 -11.55 16.78 -6.46
N VAL A 75 -12.52 16.63 -5.56
CA VAL A 75 -13.58 17.64 -5.37
C VAL A 75 -12.88 18.98 -5.25
N ASP A 76 -13.08 19.82 -6.25
CA ASP A 76 -12.67 21.21 -6.21
C ASP A 76 -13.43 21.85 -5.03
N GLU A 77 -12.71 22.17 -3.98
CA GLU A 77 -13.17 22.82 -2.76
C GLU A 77 -13.53 24.31 -2.99
N GLY A 78 -14.16 24.62 -4.10
CA GLY A 78 -14.39 25.95 -4.56
C GLY A 78 -15.85 26.28 -4.91
N ASP A 79 -16.83 25.92 -4.10
CA ASP A 79 -18.08 26.70 -3.93
C ASP A 79 -18.90 26.24 -2.71
N GLY A 80 -18.43 26.61 -1.52
CA GLY A 80 -19.07 26.31 -0.24
C GLY A 80 -20.20 27.27 0.08
N GLY A 81 -21.41 26.93 -0.34
CA GLY A 81 -22.61 27.46 0.30
C GLY A 81 -22.86 26.77 1.65
N PRO A 82 -23.32 27.48 2.73
CA PRO A 82 -23.57 26.86 4.03
C PRO A 82 -24.83 25.98 3.97
N GLY A 83 -24.63 24.71 3.58
CA GLY A 83 -25.65 23.67 3.65
C GLY A 83 -25.51 22.89 4.96
N GLY A 84 -26.63 22.75 5.68
CA GLY A 84 -26.74 22.21 7.03
C GLY A 84 -26.25 20.76 7.22
N PRO A 85 -26.18 20.29 8.49
CA PRO A 85 -25.63 18.98 8.85
C PRO A 85 -26.62 17.87 8.42
N GLY A 86 -26.31 17.17 7.31
CA GLY A 86 -27.11 16.04 6.85
C GLY A 86 -27.06 15.68 5.37
N GLY A 87 -26.23 16.33 4.56
CA GLY A 87 -26.14 16.04 3.13
C GLY A 87 -24.90 15.22 2.77
N GLY A 88 -24.92 13.91 2.97
CA GLY A 88 -24.11 13.01 2.16
C GLY A 88 -24.61 13.18 0.72
N GLY A 89 -23.75 13.71 -0.20
CA GLY A 89 -24.04 13.77 -1.62
C GLY A 89 -24.19 12.33 -2.13
N GLY A 90 -25.45 11.83 -2.11
CA GLY A 90 -25.78 10.54 -2.70
C GLY A 90 -25.51 10.64 -4.19
N ALA A 91 -24.55 9.91 -4.69
CA ALA A 91 -24.48 9.61 -6.12
C ALA A 91 -25.90 9.17 -6.52
N VAL A 92 -26.46 9.82 -7.54
CA VAL A 92 -27.77 9.44 -8.06
C VAL A 92 -27.62 7.99 -8.52
N THR A 93 -28.18 7.05 -7.76
CA THR A 93 -28.12 5.63 -8.10
C THR A 93 -29.08 5.42 -9.27
N THR A 94 -28.53 5.15 -10.44
CA THR A 94 -29.27 4.89 -11.68
C THR A 94 -29.43 3.40 -11.96
N LEU A 95 -28.59 2.57 -11.34
CA LEU A 95 -28.59 1.13 -11.50
C LEU A 95 -29.85 0.48 -10.91
N THR A 96 -30.47 -0.42 -11.64
CA THR A 96 -31.67 -1.12 -11.24
C THR A 96 -31.42 -2.64 -11.08
N PRO A 97 -32.31 -3.38 -10.38
CA PRO A 97 -32.23 -4.85 -10.36
C PRO A 97 -32.33 -5.49 -11.74
N GLU A 98 -33.05 -4.84 -12.67
CA GLU A 98 -33.21 -5.27 -14.06
C GLU A 98 -31.89 -5.21 -14.83
N ASP A 99 -31.03 -4.22 -14.51
CA ASP A 99 -29.70 -4.13 -15.11
C ASP A 99 -28.81 -5.29 -14.67
N ALA A 100 -28.90 -5.69 -13.40
CA ALA A 100 -28.18 -6.87 -12.91
C ALA A 100 -28.65 -8.16 -13.63
N ARG A 101 -29.96 -8.31 -13.91
CA ARG A 101 -30.49 -9.43 -14.68
C ARG A 101 -30.00 -9.40 -16.13
N ALA A 102 -29.96 -8.22 -16.75
CA ALA A 102 -29.42 -8.08 -18.10
C ALA A 102 -27.93 -8.47 -18.16
N VAL A 103 -27.13 -8.01 -17.21
CA VAL A 103 -25.72 -8.40 -17.07
C VAL A 103 -25.57 -9.92 -16.90
N GLU A 104 -26.44 -10.58 -16.13
CA GLU A 104 -26.37 -12.02 -15.91
C GLU A 104 -26.64 -12.83 -17.20
N THR A 105 -27.34 -12.25 -18.20
CA THR A 105 -27.62 -12.92 -19.49
C THR A 105 -26.47 -12.85 -20.48
N LEU A 106 -25.43 -12.07 -20.21
CA LEU A 106 -24.26 -11.92 -21.09
C LEU A 106 -23.45 -13.21 -21.15
N PRO A 107 -23.02 -13.67 -22.35
CA PRO A 107 -22.25 -14.91 -22.49
C PRO A 107 -20.89 -14.90 -21.77
N SER A 108 -20.31 -13.72 -21.57
CA SER A 108 -19.02 -13.50 -20.88
C SER A 108 -19.17 -13.51 -19.35
N VAL A 109 -20.39 -13.47 -18.81
CA VAL A 109 -20.71 -13.40 -17.40
C VAL A 109 -21.22 -14.74 -16.89
N SER A 110 -20.63 -15.27 -15.84
CA SER A 110 -21.05 -16.54 -15.20
C SER A 110 -22.16 -16.36 -14.17
N ALA A 111 -22.21 -15.22 -13.51
CA ALA A 111 -23.24 -14.83 -12.55
C ALA A 111 -23.20 -13.32 -12.33
N ALA A 112 -24.34 -12.72 -12.00
CA ALA A 112 -24.42 -11.36 -11.54
C ALA A 112 -25.38 -11.26 -10.34
N SER A 113 -25.17 -10.28 -9.49
CA SER A 113 -26.04 -9.98 -8.34
C SER A 113 -26.11 -8.49 -8.13
N PRO A 114 -27.32 -7.92 -8.05
CA PRO A 114 -27.46 -6.57 -7.49
C PRO A 114 -27.12 -6.60 -6.01
N SER A 115 -26.68 -5.47 -5.48
CA SER A 115 -26.41 -5.31 -4.05
C SER A 115 -26.87 -3.93 -3.58
N VAL A 116 -27.57 -3.92 -2.44
CA VAL A 116 -27.97 -2.70 -1.73
C VAL A 116 -27.70 -2.86 -0.24
N SER A 117 -27.18 -1.83 0.40
CA SER A 117 -26.90 -1.83 1.83
C SER A 117 -27.99 -1.06 2.56
N VAL A 118 -28.67 -1.70 3.50
CA VAL A 118 -29.78 -1.14 4.26
C VAL A 118 -29.43 -1.12 5.74
N PRO A 119 -29.15 0.05 6.33
CA PRO A 119 -28.98 0.18 7.76
C PRO A 119 -30.33 0.15 8.46
N VAL A 120 -30.52 -0.77 9.39
CA VAL A 120 -31.76 -0.93 10.17
C VAL A 120 -31.45 -0.71 11.65
N PRO A 121 -32.03 0.30 12.29
CA PRO A 121 -31.89 0.50 13.73
C PRO A 121 -32.68 -0.59 14.49
N MET A 122 -31.99 -1.33 15.35
CA MET A 122 -32.56 -2.39 16.17
C MET A 122 -31.93 -2.35 17.57
N GLU A 123 -32.73 -2.41 18.63
CA GLU A 123 -32.28 -2.52 20.03
C GLU A 123 -31.24 -1.48 20.50
N GLY A 124 -31.24 -0.29 19.89
CA GLY A 124 -30.29 0.79 20.23
C GLY A 124 -28.96 0.76 19.49
N ALA A 125 -28.77 -0.22 18.59
CA ALA A 125 -27.67 -0.30 17.63
C ALA A 125 -28.18 -0.22 16.19
N SER A 126 -27.28 -0.02 15.22
CA SER A 126 -27.63 -0.04 13.80
C SER A 126 -26.94 -1.26 13.18
N TYR A 127 -27.76 -2.14 12.61
CA TYR A 127 -27.30 -3.33 11.88
C TYR A 127 -27.45 -3.08 10.39
N THR A 128 -26.43 -3.46 9.62
CA THR A 128 -26.46 -3.33 8.16
C THR A 128 -26.82 -4.65 7.53
N PHE A 129 -27.87 -4.64 6.71
CA PHE A 129 -28.30 -5.77 5.92
C PHE A 129 -27.96 -5.53 4.45
N SER A 130 -27.31 -6.50 3.84
CA SER A 130 -27.00 -6.48 2.41
C SER A 130 -28.11 -7.22 1.65
N GLY A 131 -28.88 -6.50 0.85
CA GLY A 131 -29.83 -7.06 -0.08
C GLY A 131 -29.12 -7.57 -1.32
N VAL A 132 -29.21 -8.86 -1.61
CA VAL A 132 -28.48 -9.54 -2.70
C VAL A 132 -29.33 -10.59 -3.39
N ALA A 133 -28.90 -11.04 -4.58
CA ALA A 133 -29.47 -12.22 -5.22
C ALA A 133 -28.83 -13.51 -4.66
N PRO A 134 -29.47 -14.69 -4.82
CA PRO A 134 -28.90 -15.98 -4.40
C PRO A 134 -27.54 -16.29 -5.04
N SER A 135 -27.28 -15.80 -6.25
CA SER A 135 -25.99 -15.90 -6.97
C SER A 135 -24.82 -15.26 -6.23
N TYR A 136 -25.09 -14.29 -5.35
CA TYR A 136 -24.07 -13.54 -4.60
C TYR A 136 -23.16 -14.44 -3.75
N ALA A 137 -23.72 -15.49 -3.15
CA ALA A 137 -22.93 -16.44 -2.35
C ALA A 137 -21.78 -17.06 -3.17
N ARG A 138 -22.04 -17.35 -4.45
CA ARG A 138 -21.04 -17.91 -5.37
C ARG A 138 -20.07 -16.84 -5.86
N ILE A 139 -20.57 -15.64 -6.14
CA ILE A 139 -19.78 -14.52 -6.66
C ILE A 139 -18.74 -14.08 -5.62
N SER A 140 -19.19 -13.87 -4.38
CA SER A 140 -18.34 -13.34 -3.28
C SER A 140 -17.78 -14.44 -2.39
N SER A 141 -17.91 -15.72 -2.78
CA SER A 141 -17.41 -16.87 -2.01
C SER A 141 -17.79 -16.82 -0.52
N VAL A 142 -19.05 -16.43 -0.22
CA VAL A 142 -19.53 -16.26 1.14
C VAL A 142 -19.41 -17.56 1.91
N GLN A 143 -18.61 -17.55 2.98
CA GLN A 143 -18.47 -18.69 3.87
C GLN A 143 -19.55 -18.66 4.95
N LEU A 144 -20.29 -19.78 5.07
CA LEU A 144 -21.25 -19.97 6.13
C LEU A 144 -20.65 -20.80 7.26
N GLU A 145 -20.93 -20.39 8.50
CA GLU A 145 -20.61 -21.20 9.68
C GLU A 145 -21.62 -22.32 9.89
N ALA A 146 -22.91 -22.02 9.61
CA ALA A 146 -24.01 -22.96 9.71
C ALA A 146 -25.14 -22.57 8.75
N GLY A 147 -25.96 -23.53 8.36
CA GLY A 147 -27.15 -23.32 7.54
C GLY A 147 -26.87 -23.20 6.03
N ARG A 148 -27.70 -22.43 5.34
CA ARG A 148 -27.62 -22.14 3.91
C ARG A 148 -27.74 -20.65 3.62
N PHE A 149 -27.43 -20.24 2.41
CA PHE A 149 -27.63 -18.86 1.96
C PHE A 149 -29.10 -18.57 1.63
N VAL A 150 -29.47 -17.30 1.54
CA VAL A 150 -30.83 -16.86 1.20
C VAL A 150 -31.22 -17.29 -0.20
N GLU A 151 -32.40 -17.86 -0.35
CA GLU A 151 -32.96 -18.28 -1.64
C GLU A 151 -34.39 -17.78 -1.85
N ARG A 152 -35.11 -17.48 -0.78
CA ARG A 152 -36.52 -17.10 -0.80
C ARG A 152 -36.74 -15.79 -0.03
N GLU A 153 -37.86 -15.14 -0.33
CA GLU A 153 -38.32 -14.00 0.43
C GLU A 153 -38.46 -14.32 1.93
N LYS A 154 -38.19 -13.33 2.75
CA LYS A 154 -38.25 -13.42 4.22
C LYS A 154 -37.25 -14.42 4.84
N GLU A 155 -36.23 -14.79 4.10
CA GLU A 155 -35.09 -15.50 4.64
C GLU A 155 -33.97 -14.52 5.00
N LEU A 156 -33.20 -14.87 6.04
CA LEU A 156 -32.16 -14.02 6.59
C LEU A 156 -30.91 -14.86 6.90
N VAL A 157 -29.76 -14.38 6.50
CA VAL A 157 -28.46 -14.87 6.96
C VAL A 157 -27.89 -13.80 7.87
N LEU A 158 -27.59 -14.14 9.13
CA LEU A 158 -27.00 -13.25 10.11
C LEU A 158 -25.48 -13.45 10.17
N THR A 159 -24.77 -12.45 10.66
CA THR A 159 -23.40 -12.65 11.16
C THR A 159 -23.44 -13.35 12.51
N ALA A 160 -22.35 -14.01 12.89
CA ALA A 160 -22.26 -14.68 14.20
C ALA A 160 -22.50 -13.72 15.37
N ASP A 161 -21.95 -12.48 15.27
CA ASP A 161 -22.15 -11.43 16.26
C ASP A 161 -23.60 -10.94 16.30
N ALA A 162 -24.22 -10.69 15.14
CA ALA A 162 -25.62 -10.27 15.11
C ALA A 162 -26.57 -11.37 15.64
N ALA A 163 -26.27 -12.63 15.40
CA ALA A 163 -27.05 -13.74 15.96
C ALA A 163 -26.97 -13.77 17.50
N LYS A 164 -25.79 -13.55 18.05
CA LYS A 164 -25.58 -13.49 19.49
C LYS A 164 -26.25 -12.27 20.11
N ASP A 165 -26.10 -11.10 19.49
CA ASP A 165 -26.62 -9.85 20.05
C ASP A 165 -28.15 -9.75 19.95
N LEU A 166 -28.77 -10.22 18.85
CA LEU A 166 -30.21 -10.07 18.58
C LEU A 166 -31.05 -11.26 19.04
N LEU A 167 -30.47 -12.46 19.13
CA LEU A 167 -31.21 -13.69 19.47
C LEU A 167 -30.70 -14.36 20.76
N ASP A 168 -29.62 -13.85 21.36
CA ASP A 168 -28.91 -14.45 22.50
C ASP A 168 -28.62 -15.95 22.27
N SER A 169 -28.38 -16.32 21.00
CA SER A 169 -28.25 -17.70 20.55
C SER A 169 -26.89 -17.97 19.92
N ASP A 170 -26.38 -19.18 20.14
CA ASP A 170 -25.19 -19.65 19.43
C ASP A 170 -25.49 -19.78 17.92
N PRO A 171 -24.49 -19.69 17.02
CA PRO A 171 -24.67 -19.75 15.56
C PRO A 171 -25.53 -20.91 15.06
N LYS A 172 -25.46 -22.09 15.73
CA LYS A 172 -26.28 -23.26 15.38
C LYS A 172 -27.70 -23.20 15.94
N GLY A 173 -27.90 -22.51 17.05
CA GLY A 173 -29.18 -22.35 17.71
C GLY A 173 -30.09 -21.33 17.03
N ALA A 174 -29.47 -20.31 16.41
CA ALA A 174 -30.19 -19.23 15.74
C ALA A 174 -30.92 -19.68 14.45
N ILE A 175 -30.54 -20.83 13.86
CA ILE A 175 -31.17 -21.31 12.64
C ILE A 175 -32.60 -21.76 12.89
N GLY A 176 -33.55 -21.23 12.13
CA GLY A 176 -34.98 -21.44 12.25
C GLY A 176 -35.69 -20.50 13.20
N GLU A 177 -34.93 -19.64 13.93
CA GLU A 177 -35.53 -18.56 14.71
C GLU A 177 -36.04 -17.44 13.82
N LYS A 178 -37.01 -16.69 14.34
CA LYS A 178 -37.63 -15.59 13.63
C LYS A 178 -37.20 -14.27 14.23
N LEU A 179 -36.75 -13.37 13.37
CA LEU A 179 -36.32 -12.02 13.73
C LEU A 179 -37.18 -10.98 13.01
N THR A 180 -37.62 -9.96 13.73
CA THR A 180 -38.33 -8.84 13.13
C THR A 180 -37.36 -7.76 12.72
N VAL A 181 -37.18 -7.55 11.41
CA VAL A 181 -36.31 -6.53 10.82
C VAL A 181 -37.19 -5.50 10.10
N GLY A 182 -37.11 -4.22 10.50
CA GLY A 182 -37.90 -3.16 9.87
C GLY A 182 -39.42 -3.38 9.89
N GLY A 183 -39.93 -4.08 10.91
CA GLY A 183 -41.35 -4.40 11.05
C GLY A 183 -41.85 -5.61 10.25
N ARG A 184 -40.96 -6.35 9.61
CA ARG A 184 -41.24 -7.60 8.88
C ARG A 184 -40.55 -8.77 9.55
N GLU A 185 -41.22 -9.92 9.54
CA GLU A 185 -40.70 -11.15 10.17
C GLU A 185 -39.87 -11.93 9.15
N TYR A 186 -38.64 -12.30 9.51
CA TYR A 186 -37.68 -13.08 8.72
C TYR A 186 -37.31 -14.35 9.47
N GLU A 187 -37.07 -15.43 8.76
CA GLU A 187 -36.55 -16.69 9.29
C GLU A 187 -35.04 -16.75 9.07
N VAL A 188 -34.27 -17.00 10.11
CA VAL A 188 -32.82 -17.18 10.03
C VAL A 188 -32.51 -18.54 9.42
N VAL A 189 -31.95 -18.54 8.20
CA VAL A 189 -31.63 -19.77 7.45
C VAL A 189 -30.15 -20.12 7.44
N GLY A 190 -29.30 -19.16 7.84
CA GLY A 190 -27.86 -19.39 7.91
C GLY A 190 -27.14 -18.34 8.74
N ILE A 191 -25.91 -18.67 9.10
CA ILE A 191 -25.00 -17.79 9.82
C ILE A 191 -23.74 -17.64 8.96
N SER A 192 -23.42 -16.41 8.58
CA SER A 192 -22.19 -16.09 7.87
C SER A 192 -21.02 -16.05 8.84
N ARG A 193 -19.89 -16.63 8.40
CA ARG A 193 -18.63 -16.51 9.13
C ARG A 193 -18.13 -15.07 8.98
N GLU A 194 -17.60 -14.51 10.06
CA GLU A 194 -16.83 -13.28 9.96
C GLU A 194 -15.69 -13.47 8.96
N ALA A 195 -15.49 -12.50 8.08
CA ALA A 195 -14.30 -12.46 7.26
C ALA A 195 -13.08 -12.39 8.18
N ALA A 196 -12.31 -13.45 8.25
CA ALA A 196 -11.08 -13.51 9.02
C ALA A 196 -10.03 -12.62 8.34
N GLY A 197 -10.04 -11.33 8.65
CA GLY A 197 -9.06 -10.40 8.13
C GLY A 197 -9.58 -8.96 8.16
N GLY A 198 -9.25 -8.24 9.22
CA GLY A 198 -9.41 -6.78 9.29
C GLY A 198 -8.43 -6.10 8.34
N GLY A 199 -8.70 -6.06 7.05
CA GLY A 199 -7.93 -5.35 6.05
C GLY A 199 -8.74 -4.24 5.39
N PHE A 200 -8.07 -3.35 4.67
CA PHE A 200 -8.65 -2.19 4.01
C PHE A 200 -9.73 -2.54 2.96
N ALA A 201 -9.74 -3.76 2.43
CA ALA A 201 -10.74 -4.29 1.49
C ALA A 201 -11.68 -5.33 2.11
N ALA A 202 -11.54 -5.68 3.40
CA ALA A 202 -12.47 -6.57 4.06
C ALA A 202 -13.81 -5.84 4.18
N GLN A 203 -14.79 -6.28 3.41
CA GLN A 203 -16.17 -5.89 3.68
C GLN A 203 -16.51 -6.39 5.09
N PRO A 204 -17.05 -5.54 5.96
CA PRO A 204 -17.50 -6.02 7.27
C PRO A 204 -18.46 -7.18 7.02
N ALA A 205 -18.36 -8.21 7.88
CA ALA A 205 -19.32 -9.30 7.83
C ALA A 205 -20.73 -8.72 7.79
N SER A 206 -21.48 -9.04 6.77
CA SER A 206 -22.80 -8.48 6.55
C SER A 206 -23.85 -9.56 6.79
N SER A 207 -24.97 -9.15 7.34
CA SER A 207 -26.18 -9.96 7.32
C SER A 207 -26.82 -9.84 5.93
N TYR A 208 -27.34 -10.93 5.39
CA TYR A 208 -27.87 -10.96 4.01
C TYR A 208 -29.35 -11.25 3.98
N ILE A 209 -30.05 -10.51 3.14
CA ILE A 209 -31.46 -10.71 2.79
C ILE A 209 -31.61 -10.69 1.27
N LEU A 210 -32.74 -11.13 0.74
CA LEU A 210 -32.98 -10.99 -0.70
C LEU A 210 -33.09 -9.51 -1.10
N ILE A 211 -32.67 -9.22 -2.34
CA ILE A 211 -32.69 -7.85 -2.90
C ILE A 211 -34.07 -7.23 -2.84
N ASP A 212 -35.13 -7.99 -3.16
CA ASP A 212 -36.51 -7.51 -3.17
C ASP A 212 -36.98 -7.12 -1.76
N ASP A 213 -36.59 -7.88 -0.74
CA ASP A 213 -36.85 -7.57 0.67
C ASP A 213 -36.09 -6.29 1.12
N ALA A 214 -34.83 -6.16 0.70
CA ALA A 214 -34.00 -5.01 1.04
C ALA A 214 -34.55 -3.71 0.42
N LEU A 215 -34.94 -3.75 -0.85
CA LEU A 215 -35.58 -2.62 -1.53
C LEU A 215 -36.91 -2.24 -0.85
N ALA A 216 -37.69 -3.24 -0.48
CA ALA A 216 -38.95 -3.02 0.24
C ALA A 216 -38.76 -2.46 1.67
N LEU A 217 -37.60 -2.72 2.32
CA LEU A 217 -37.23 -2.15 3.62
C LEU A 217 -36.70 -0.71 3.50
N SER A 218 -35.87 -0.44 2.48
CA SER A 218 -35.28 0.88 2.25
C SER A 218 -36.22 1.88 1.56
N GLY A 219 -37.24 1.38 0.85
CA GLY A 219 -38.08 2.18 -0.03
C GLY A 219 -37.35 2.68 -1.30
N ALA A 220 -36.19 2.12 -1.59
CA ALA A 220 -35.41 2.44 -2.78
C ALA A 220 -35.84 1.59 -3.97
N GLU A 221 -35.77 2.16 -5.16
CA GLU A 221 -36.00 1.43 -6.42
C GLU A 221 -34.69 1.00 -7.09
N ASN A 222 -33.59 1.62 -6.68
CA ASN A 222 -32.27 1.46 -7.27
C ASN A 222 -31.34 0.66 -6.36
N VAL A 223 -30.30 0.06 -6.96
CA VAL A 223 -29.28 -0.70 -6.25
C VAL A 223 -28.00 0.10 -6.10
N SER A 224 -27.24 -0.17 -5.04
CA SER A 224 -25.98 0.53 -4.77
C SER A 224 -24.85 0.09 -5.68
N GLN A 225 -24.89 -1.17 -6.13
CA GLN A 225 -23.89 -1.76 -7.05
C GLN A 225 -24.42 -3.04 -7.67
N ILE A 226 -23.81 -3.44 -8.78
CA ILE A 226 -23.96 -4.78 -9.37
C ILE A 226 -22.60 -5.45 -9.30
N VAL A 227 -22.58 -6.67 -8.78
CA VAL A 227 -21.37 -7.50 -8.71
C VAL A 227 -21.53 -8.63 -9.70
N ALA A 228 -20.60 -8.80 -10.62
CA ALA A 228 -20.60 -9.82 -11.63
C ALA A 228 -19.34 -10.68 -11.57
N LEU A 229 -19.48 -11.95 -11.94
CA LEU A 229 -18.38 -12.90 -12.05
C LEU A 229 -18.18 -13.23 -13.53
N ALA A 230 -17.01 -12.94 -14.08
CA ALA A 230 -16.65 -13.36 -15.43
C ALA A 230 -16.49 -14.89 -15.50
N GLY A 231 -16.73 -15.45 -16.68
CA GLY A 231 -16.63 -16.89 -16.88
C GLY A 231 -15.23 -17.44 -16.69
N ASP A 232 -14.21 -16.65 -17.05
CA ASP A 232 -12.79 -17.01 -16.94
C ASP A 232 -11.96 -15.78 -16.61
N ARG A 233 -10.76 -15.97 -16.06
CA ARG A 233 -9.85 -14.87 -15.70
C ARG A 233 -9.42 -14.05 -16.93
N ASP A 234 -9.14 -14.76 -18.02
CA ASP A 234 -8.70 -14.10 -19.27
C ASP A 234 -9.85 -13.37 -19.99
N ALA A 235 -11.11 -13.66 -19.59
CA ALA A 235 -12.31 -13.03 -20.15
C ALA A 235 -12.76 -11.78 -19.37
N VAL A 236 -12.12 -11.45 -18.24
CA VAL A 236 -12.58 -10.34 -17.36
C VAL A 236 -12.64 -9.01 -18.09
N ALA A 237 -11.60 -8.67 -18.88
CA ALA A 237 -11.58 -7.43 -19.64
C ALA A 237 -12.71 -7.39 -20.69
N ALA A 238 -12.89 -8.47 -21.47
CA ALA A 238 -13.97 -8.57 -22.44
C ALA A 238 -15.36 -8.54 -21.77
N ALA A 239 -15.52 -9.20 -20.62
CA ALA A 239 -16.77 -9.17 -19.86
C ALA A 239 -17.06 -7.75 -19.32
N ALA A 240 -16.06 -7.01 -18.90
CA ALA A 240 -16.22 -5.61 -18.46
C ALA A 240 -16.66 -4.71 -19.62
N ASP A 241 -16.08 -4.89 -20.82
CA ASP A 241 -16.48 -4.17 -22.03
C ASP A 241 -17.92 -4.53 -22.45
N ASP A 242 -18.29 -5.82 -22.43
CA ASP A 242 -19.65 -6.29 -22.73
C ASP A 242 -20.67 -5.70 -21.75
N ILE A 243 -20.37 -5.72 -20.44
CA ILE A 243 -21.21 -5.12 -19.39
C ILE A 243 -21.38 -3.62 -19.64
N SER A 244 -20.29 -2.93 -19.94
CA SER A 244 -20.33 -1.49 -20.22
C SER A 244 -21.23 -1.19 -21.41
N ALA A 245 -21.08 -1.92 -22.52
CA ALA A 245 -21.88 -1.72 -23.72
C ALA A 245 -23.38 -2.02 -23.50
N GLU A 246 -23.70 -3.08 -22.76
CA GLU A 246 -25.10 -3.44 -22.44
C GLU A 246 -25.76 -2.35 -21.57
N LEU A 247 -25.07 -1.89 -20.51
CA LEU A 247 -25.61 -0.89 -19.62
C LEU A 247 -25.72 0.48 -20.30
N GLU A 248 -24.74 0.86 -21.12
CA GLU A 248 -24.81 2.11 -21.92
C GLU A 248 -26.03 2.09 -22.86
N ALA A 249 -26.27 0.97 -23.55
CA ALA A 249 -27.44 0.82 -24.40
C ALA A 249 -28.77 0.93 -23.61
N ARG A 250 -28.84 0.39 -22.41
CA ARG A 250 -30.03 0.44 -21.53
C ARG A 250 -30.26 1.82 -20.93
N HIS A 251 -29.19 2.53 -20.61
CA HIS A 251 -29.23 3.89 -20.05
C HIS A 251 -29.31 4.98 -21.14
N GLY A 252 -29.57 4.60 -22.42
CA GLY A 252 -29.76 5.56 -23.50
C GLY A 252 -28.50 6.31 -23.93
N GLY A 253 -27.32 5.72 -23.73
CA GLY A 253 -26.02 6.30 -24.03
C GLY A 253 -25.46 7.19 -22.91
N ALA A 254 -26.03 7.13 -21.70
CA ALA A 254 -25.51 7.86 -20.55
C ALA A 254 -24.44 7.01 -19.84
N GLU A 255 -23.26 7.59 -19.61
CA GLU A 255 -22.20 7.02 -18.79
C GLU A 255 -22.40 7.39 -17.31
N ASP A 256 -23.52 6.95 -16.73
CA ASP A 256 -23.89 7.23 -15.34
C ASP A 256 -23.52 6.07 -14.37
N PHE A 257 -22.66 5.17 -14.84
CA PHE A 257 -22.10 4.05 -14.08
C PHE A 257 -20.60 3.91 -14.35
N SER A 258 -19.92 3.15 -13.50
CA SER A 258 -18.51 2.80 -13.65
C SER A 258 -18.35 1.29 -13.53
N VAL A 259 -17.73 0.66 -14.52
CA VAL A 259 -17.37 -0.76 -14.49
C VAL A 259 -15.91 -0.88 -14.05
N THR A 260 -15.65 -1.53 -12.95
CA THR A 260 -14.32 -1.66 -12.37
C THR A 260 -13.96 -3.13 -12.20
N THR A 261 -12.81 -3.51 -12.75
CA THR A 261 -12.24 -4.84 -12.55
C THR A 261 -11.26 -4.85 -11.38
N GLN A 262 -11.01 -6.04 -10.84
CA GLN A 262 -10.01 -6.20 -9.79
C GLN A 262 -8.61 -5.75 -10.22
N GLU A 263 -8.25 -5.99 -11.48
CA GLU A 263 -6.97 -5.55 -12.05
C GLU A 263 -6.84 -4.02 -12.09
N GLN A 264 -7.92 -3.31 -12.46
CA GLN A 264 -7.97 -1.85 -12.44
C GLN A 264 -7.83 -1.30 -11.02
N LEU A 265 -8.49 -1.92 -10.03
CA LEU A 265 -8.31 -1.56 -8.62
C LEU A 265 -6.86 -1.72 -8.18
N LEU A 266 -6.25 -2.89 -8.43
CA LEU A 266 -4.84 -3.13 -8.11
C LEU A 266 -3.90 -2.13 -8.79
N SER A 267 -4.15 -1.81 -10.07
CA SER A 267 -3.39 -0.82 -10.81
C SER A 267 -3.48 0.56 -10.18
N SER A 268 -4.67 1.00 -9.80
CA SER A 268 -4.90 2.29 -9.14
C SER A 268 -4.20 2.36 -7.77
N PHE A 269 -4.30 1.30 -6.96
CA PHE A 269 -3.57 1.21 -5.69
C PHE A 269 -2.06 1.23 -5.88
N SER A 270 -1.54 0.53 -6.90
CA SER A 270 -0.12 0.55 -7.23
C SER A 270 0.35 1.96 -7.59
N GLN A 271 -0.41 2.68 -8.44
CA GLN A 271 -0.08 4.05 -8.84
C GLN A 271 -0.03 5.01 -7.65
N ILE A 272 -1.01 4.93 -6.73
CA ILE A 272 -1.03 5.75 -5.51
C ILE A 272 0.18 5.42 -4.63
N THR A 273 0.47 4.12 -4.43
CA THR A 273 1.60 3.67 -3.62
C THR A 273 2.94 4.10 -4.23
N ASP A 274 3.07 4.03 -5.56
CA ASP A 274 4.25 4.49 -6.28
C ASP A 274 4.44 6.00 -6.14
N LEU A 275 3.38 6.79 -6.28
CA LEU A 275 3.42 8.25 -6.09
C LEU A 275 3.88 8.62 -4.68
N LEU A 276 3.32 7.98 -3.65
CA LEU A 276 3.73 8.18 -2.26
C LEU A 276 5.19 7.77 -2.05
N THR A 277 5.60 6.64 -2.63
CA THR A 277 6.98 6.14 -2.55
C THR A 277 7.95 7.12 -3.20
N TYR A 278 7.65 7.68 -4.37
CA TYR A 278 8.48 8.70 -5.02
C TYR A 278 8.55 9.99 -4.21
N ALA A 279 7.44 10.46 -3.66
CA ALA A 279 7.42 11.66 -2.82
C ALA A 279 8.31 11.49 -1.57
N LEU A 280 8.15 10.37 -0.88
CA LEU A 280 8.92 10.06 0.33
C LEU A 280 10.39 9.74 0.01
N ALA A 281 10.68 9.08 -1.13
CA ALA A 281 12.04 8.86 -1.62
C ALA A 281 12.75 10.18 -1.93
N GLY A 282 12.02 11.20 -2.41
CA GLY A 282 12.54 12.55 -2.57
C GLY A 282 13.01 13.14 -1.24
N ILE A 283 12.23 13.00 -0.18
CA ILE A 283 12.60 13.47 1.18
C ILE A 283 13.82 12.71 1.71
N ALA A 284 13.84 11.38 1.55
CA ALA A 284 14.99 10.56 1.92
C ALA A 284 16.24 10.96 1.10
N GLY A 285 16.07 11.28 -0.18
CA GLY A 285 17.12 11.78 -1.07
C GLY A 285 17.75 13.07 -0.56
N ILE A 286 16.94 14.02 -0.06
CA ILE A 286 17.45 15.24 0.58
C ILE A 286 18.27 14.89 1.81
N SER A 287 17.82 14.00 2.66
CA SER A 287 18.55 13.53 3.84
C SER A 287 19.92 12.92 3.46
N LEU A 288 19.91 12.10 2.40
CA LEU A 288 21.13 11.49 1.85
C LEU A 288 22.10 12.52 1.26
N LEU A 289 21.60 13.56 0.59
CA LEU A 289 22.43 14.68 0.09
C LEU A 289 23.10 15.43 1.26
N VAL A 290 22.35 15.70 2.32
CA VAL A 290 22.90 16.34 3.53
C VAL A 290 23.98 15.46 4.16
N GLY A 291 23.72 14.14 4.28
CA GLY A 291 24.72 13.16 4.74
C GLY A 291 25.96 13.15 3.85
N GLY A 292 25.80 13.17 2.51
CA GLY A 292 26.90 13.23 1.54
C GLY A 292 27.73 14.52 1.65
N ILE A 293 27.10 15.68 1.81
CA ILE A 293 27.80 16.96 2.09
C ILE A 293 28.58 16.84 3.40
N GLY A 294 28.02 16.17 4.40
CA GLY A 294 28.72 15.86 5.64
C GLY A 294 30.01 15.06 5.42
N VAL A 295 29.94 13.98 4.63
CA VAL A 295 31.13 13.19 4.24
C VAL A 295 32.13 14.02 3.51
N MET A 296 31.72 14.83 2.54
CA MET A 296 32.61 15.74 1.82
C MET A 296 33.33 16.71 2.76
N ASN A 297 32.63 17.32 3.71
CA ASN A 297 33.19 18.25 4.66
C ASN A 297 34.24 17.59 5.59
N ILE A 298 33.93 16.37 6.08
CA ILE A 298 34.91 15.64 6.90
C ILE A 298 36.14 15.28 6.08
N MET A 299 35.98 14.83 4.87
CA MET A 299 37.09 14.46 4.01
C MET A 299 37.96 15.68 3.67
N LEU A 300 37.35 16.86 3.45
CA LEU A 300 38.11 18.12 3.26
C LEU A 300 38.95 18.49 4.49
N VAL A 301 38.36 18.35 5.69
CA VAL A 301 39.09 18.58 6.94
C VAL A 301 40.21 17.54 7.14
N SER A 302 39.92 16.25 6.92
CA SER A 302 40.94 15.19 6.99
C SER A 302 42.09 15.40 6.03
N VAL A 303 41.84 15.87 4.81
CA VAL A 303 42.89 16.24 3.84
C VAL A 303 43.76 17.38 4.37
N THR A 304 43.15 18.41 4.97
CA THR A 304 43.92 19.53 5.53
C THR A 304 44.75 19.13 6.76
N GLU A 305 44.20 18.32 7.66
CA GLU A 305 44.89 17.80 8.84
C GLU A 305 46.06 16.88 8.46
N ARG A 306 45.95 16.12 7.33
CA ARG A 306 46.98 15.19 6.87
C ARG A 306 47.81 15.71 5.69
N THR A 307 47.81 17.04 5.45
CA THR A 307 48.53 17.65 4.32
C THR A 307 49.99 17.28 4.31
N ARG A 308 50.68 17.34 5.45
CA ARG A 308 52.09 16.99 5.60
C ARG A 308 52.37 15.50 5.30
N GLU A 309 51.53 14.59 5.77
CA GLU A 309 51.61 13.18 5.50
C GLU A 309 51.47 12.85 3.98
N ILE A 310 50.52 13.52 3.31
CA ILE A 310 50.34 13.44 1.85
C ILE A 310 51.59 13.94 1.13
N GLY A 311 52.14 15.04 1.59
CA GLY A 311 53.39 15.61 1.05
C GLY A 311 54.58 14.65 1.15
N VAL A 312 54.77 14.00 2.30
CA VAL A 312 55.82 12.99 2.51
C VAL A 312 55.61 11.78 1.59
N ARG A 313 54.40 11.25 1.48
CA ARG A 313 54.11 10.12 0.58
C ARG A 313 54.44 10.46 -0.87
N LYS A 314 54.08 11.63 -1.32
CA LYS A 314 54.37 12.10 -2.68
C LYS A 314 55.86 12.33 -2.92
N ALA A 315 56.56 12.85 -1.94
CA ALA A 315 58.02 13.01 -1.99
C ALA A 315 58.75 11.64 -2.06
N LEU A 316 58.14 10.58 -1.50
CA LEU A 316 58.60 9.19 -1.61
C LEU A 316 58.16 8.48 -2.87
N GLY A 317 57.45 9.17 -3.80
CA GLY A 317 57.10 8.65 -5.13
C GLY A 317 55.65 8.16 -5.29
N ALA A 318 54.75 8.45 -4.35
CA ALA A 318 53.32 8.14 -4.55
C ALA A 318 52.72 8.98 -5.68
N THR A 319 51.99 8.34 -6.58
CA THR A 319 51.32 8.98 -7.69
C THR A 319 50.03 9.71 -7.24
N ASN A 320 49.54 10.62 -8.08
CA ASN A 320 48.25 11.29 -7.82
C ASN A 320 47.10 10.27 -7.77
N GLY A 321 47.17 9.18 -8.56
CA GLY A 321 46.20 8.10 -8.54
C GLY A 321 46.18 7.31 -7.23
N ASP A 322 47.36 7.08 -6.62
CA ASP A 322 47.45 6.38 -5.34
C ASP A 322 46.79 7.19 -4.23
N VAL A 323 47.03 8.49 -4.19
CA VAL A 323 46.42 9.41 -3.19
C VAL A 323 44.91 9.53 -3.44
N LEU A 324 44.47 9.70 -4.70
CA LEU A 324 43.08 9.81 -5.07
C LEU A 324 42.32 8.54 -4.66
N SER A 325 42.84 7.37 -5.03
CA SER A 325 42.16 6.08 -4.74
C SER A 325 42.07 5.80 -3.23
N GLN A 326 43.06 6.22 -2.46
CA GLN A 326 43.08 6.09 -0.99
C GLN A 326 41.96 6.92 -0.35
N PHE A 327 41.86 8.20 -0.66
CA PHE A 327 40.85 9.09 -0.06
C PHE A 327 39.42 8.76 -0.59
N LEU A 328 39.29 8.36 -1.85
CA LEU A 328 38.02 7.89 -2.39
C LEU A 328 37.55 6.63 -1.70
N LEU A 329 38.45 5.65 -1.48
CA LEU A 329 38.13 4.44 -0.75
C LEU A 329 37.71 4.74 0.70
N GLU A 330 38.36 5.70 1.37
CA GLU A 330 38.02 6.13 2.73
C GLU A 330 36.59 6.71 2.77
N ALA A 331 36.21 7.56 1.80
CA ALA A 331 34.86 8.12 1.68
C ALA A 331 33.82 7.04 1.41
N VAL A 332 34.11 6.10 0.51
CA VAL A 332 33.21 4.96 0.19
C VAL A 332 33.04 4.05 1.41
N LEU A 333 34.11 3.75 2.14
CA LEU A 333 34.04 2.94 3.37
C LEU A 333 33.14 3.60 4.43
N LEU A 334 33.26 4.92 4.62
CA LEU A 334 32.39 5.67 5.53
C LEU A 334 30.91 5.55 5.14
N SER A 335 30.61 5.74 3.85
CA SER A 335 29.24 5.69 3.38
C SER A 335 28.68 4.26 3.40
N VAL A 336 29.49 3.25 3.09
CA VAL A 336 29.11 1.83 3.17
C VAL A 336 28.80 1.43 4.61
N LEU A 337 29.65 1.84 5.59
CA LEU A 337 29.39 1.58 6.99
C LEU A 337 28.10 2.23 7.47
N GLY A 338 27.90 3.53 7.11
CA GLY A 338 26.64 4.22 7.38
C GLY A 338 25.44 3.54 6.73
N GLY A 339 25.59 3.12 5.46
CA GLY A 339 24.59 2.38 4.73
C GLY A 339 24.23 1.03 5.37
N LEU A 340 25.20 0.23 5.77
CA LEU A 340 24.98 -1.04 6.45
C LEU A 340 24.26 -0.89 7.79
N VAL A 341 24.64 0.12 8.58
CA VAL A 341 23.94 0.46 9.83
C VAL A 341 22.51 0.93 9.53
N GLY A 342 22.32 1.77 8.51
CA GLY A 342 21.00 2.20 8.05
C GLY A 342 20.12 1.05 7.60
N ILE A 343 20.69 0.10 6.83
CA ILE A 343 20.00 -1.14 6.42
C ILE A 343 19.59 -1.96 7.65
N ALA A 344 20.50 -2.17 8.58
CA ALA A 344 20.22 -2.94 9.79
C ALA A 344 19.09 -2.32 10.62
N ILE A 345 19.10 -0.99 10.79
CA ILE A 345 18.05 -0.26 11.48
C ILE A 345 16.73 -0.31 10.70
N GLY A 346 16.75 -0.04 9.39
CA GLY A 346 15.57 -0.06 8.53
C GLY A 346 14.88 -1.42 8.51
N VAL A 347 15.64 -2.50 8.33
CA VAL A 347 15.14 -3.88 8.37
C VAL A 347 14.63 -4.22 9.78
N GLY A 348 15.38 -3.86 10.82
CA GLY A 348 14.99 -4.12 12.20
C GLY A 348 13.68 -3.43 12.59
N VAL A 349 13.52 -2.14 12.25
CA VAL A 349 12.29 -1.39 12.50
C VAL A 349 11.14 -1.96 11.66
N SER A 350 11.39 -2.28 10.37
CA SER A 350 10.38 -2.90 9.51
C SER A 350 9.89 -4.24 10.06
N ALA A 351 10.75 -5.06 10.65
CA ALA A 351 10.36 -6.31 11.29
C ALA A 351 9.59 -6.13 12.61
N LEU A 352 9.80 -5.02 13.31
CA LEU A 352 9.10 -4.70 14.55
C LEU A 352 7.70 -4.10 14.34
N LEU A 353 7.48 -3.36 13.25
CA LEU A 353 6.22 -2.66 12.99
C LEU A 353 4.99 -3.57 13.02
N PRO A 354 4.96 -4.75 12.37
CA PRO A 354 3.79 -5.65 12.41
C PRO A 354 3.54 -6.24 13.81
N ILE A 355 4.58 -6.32 14.66
CA ILE A 355 4.45 -6.82 16.03
C ILE A 355 3.81 -5.76 16.94
N LEU A 356 4.11 -4.48 16.70
CA LEU A 356 3.56 -3.37 17.48
C LEU A 356 2.15 -2.99 17.01
N SER A 357 1.86 -3.18 15.72
CA SER A 357 0.57 -2.84 15.12
C SER A 357 0.27 -3.79 13.98
N SER A 358 -0.74 -4.64 14.14
CA SER A 358 -1.20 -5.59 13.13
C SER A 358 -1.69 -4.92 11.84
N ASN A 359 -1.94 -3.60 11.89
CA ASN A 359 -2.46 -2.82 10.76
C ASN A 359 -1.36 -2.23 9.86
N LEU A 360 -0.08 -2.41 10.20
CA LEU A 360 1.06 -1.89 9.43
C LEU A 360 1.83 -3.04 8.76
N PRO A 361 1.37 -3.52 7.59
CA PRO A 361 2.06 -4.57 6.87
C PRO A 361 3.38 -4.04 6.32
N THR A 362 4.45 -4.77 6.49
CA THR A 362 5.76 -4.46 5.94
C THR A 362 6.34 -5.67 5.24
N ALA A 363 6.90 -5.47 4.06
CA ALA A 363 7.58 -6.51 3.29
C ALA A 363 8.94 -6.00 2.81
N VAL A 364 10.02 -6.45 3.47
CA VAL A 364 11.39 -6.12 3.04
C VAL A 364 11.77 -6.99 1.85
N THR A 365 12.09 -6.36 0.73
CA THR A 365 12.56 -7.05 -0.47
C THR A 365 14.07 -6.92 -0.63
N TRP A 366 14.71 -7.94 -1.21
CA TRP A 366 16.14 -7.88 -1.54
C TRP A 366 16.47 -6.76 -2.53
N ALA A 367 15.51 -6.40 -3.38
CA ALA A 367 15.65 -5.26 -4.30
C ALA A 367 15.77 -3.94 -3.54
N ALA A 368 14.96 -3.72 -2.49
CA ALA A 368 15.03 -2.53 -1.64
C ALA A 368 16.38 -2.43 -0.90
N VAL A 369 16.86 -3.55 -0.35
CA VAL A 369 18.17 -3.62 0.31
C VAL A 369 19.30 -3.33 -0.68
N GLY A 370 19.25 -3.92 -1.87
CA GLY A 370 20.24 -3.69 -2.93
C GLY A 370 20.26 -2.23 -3.41
N LEU A 371 19.09 -1.63 -3.58
CA LEU A 371 18.95 -0.22 -3.96
C LEU A 371 19.52 0.69 -2.87
N ALA A 372 19.17 0.48 -1.62
CA ALA A 372 19.64 1.27 -0.48
C ALA A 372 21.17 1.17 -0.34
N PHE A 373 21.75 -0.03 -0.50
CA PHE A 373 23.19 -0.24 -0.52
C PHE A 373 23.85 0.48 -1.71
N GLY A 374 23.30 0.32 -2.92
CA GLY A 374 23.81 0.99 -4.13
C GLY A 374 23.83 2.52 -4.00
N VAL A 375 22.77 3.09 -3.45
CA VAL A 375 22.68 4.54 -3.20
C VAL A 375 23.72 4.99 -2.17
N SER A 376 23.96 4.22 -1.09
CA SER A 376 24.98 4.58 -0.10
C SER A 376 26.39 4.59 -0.70
N VAL A 377 26.72 3.60 -1.56
CA VAL A 377 27.97 3.56 -2.30
C VAL A 377 28.11 4.75 -3.25
N LEU A 378 27.05 5.05 -4.00
CA LEU A 378 27.01 6.16 -4.94
C LEU A 378 27.29 7.51 -4.25
N ILE A 379 26.70 7.72 -3.09
CA ILE A 379 26.94 8.93 -2.27
C ILE A 379 28.40 9.03 -1.84
N GLY A 380 28.99 7.91 -1.37
CA GLY A 380 30.41 7.87 -1.01
C GLY A 380 31.32 8.23 -2.18
N VAL A 381 31.01 7.74 -3.38
CA VAL A 381 31.77 8.08 -4.58
C VAL A 381 31.56 9.54 -4.98
N VAL A 382 30.32 10.00 -5.14
CA VAL A 382 30.01 11.34 -5.62
C VAL A 382 30.60 12.43 -4.71
N PHE A 383 30.38 12.30 -3.39
CA PHE A 383 30.84 13.29 -2.42
C PHE A 383 32.31 13.10 -1.99
N GLY A 384 32.87 11.89 -2.23
CA GLY A 384 34.28 11.60 -1.98
C GLY A 384 35.23 12.04 -3.10
N VAL A 385 34.76 12.14 -4.35
CA VAL A 385 35.61 12.47 -5.52
C VAL A 385 36.26 13.85 -5.35
N LEU A 386 35.52 14.90 -4.96
CA LEU A 386 36.03 16.26 -4.87
C LEU A 386 37.18 16.40 -3.82
N PRO A 387 37.03 15.94 -2.56
CA PRO A 387 38.13 15.99 -1.61
C PRO A 387 39.31 15.10 -1.99
N ALA A 388 39.06 13.90 -2.55
CA ALA A 388 40.11 13.01 -3.02
C ALA A 388 40.91 13.64 -4.18
N TYR A 389 40.24 14.29 -5.12
CA TYR A 389 40.89 15.00 -6.22
C TYR A 389 41.73 16.19 -5.73
N ARG A 390 41.25 16.98 -4.74
CA ARG A 390 42.01 18.08 -4.12
C ARG A 390 43.26 17.56 -3.42
N SER A 391 43.17 16.46 -2.68
CA SER A 391 44.31 15.84 -2.01
C SER A 391 45.35 15.34 -3.01
N ALA A 392 44.91 14.75 -4.13
CA ALA A 392 45.79 14.26 -5.18
C ALA A 392 46.58 15.37 -5.91
N ARG A 393 46.10 16.59 -5.93
CA ARG A 393 46.78 17.73 -6.58
C ARG A 393 47.71 18.54 -5.68
N LEU A 394 47.82 18.21 -4.39
CA LEU A 394 48.73 18.89 -3.47
C LEU A 394 50.19 18.74 -3.96
N GLN A 395 50.93 19.85 -4.02
CA GLN A 395 52.34 19.81 -4.36
C GLN A 395 53.17 19.45 -3.11
N PRO A 396 54.18 18.54 -3.22
CA PRO A 396 54.98 18.09 -2.08
C PRO A 396 55.67 19.26 -1.35
N VAL A 397 56.19 20.23 -2.09
CA VAL A 397 56.88 21.39 -1.54
C VAL A 397 55.95 22.26 -0.71
N GLU A 398 54.73 22.53 -1.18
CA GLU A 398 53.73 23.32 -0.44
C GLU A 398 53.20 22.58 0.78
N ALA A 399 53.01 21.24 0.63
CA ALA A 399 52.52 20.40 1.71
C ALA A 399 53.51 20.27 2.88
N LEU A 400 54.82 20.31 2.62
CA LEU A 400 55.87 20.28 3.65
C LEU A 400 56.21 21.64 4.27
N ARG A 401 55.81 22.73 3.61
CA ARG A 401 56.07 24.13 4.09
C ARG A 401 54.97 24.68 4.99
N ARG A 402 53.78 24.03 5.04
CA ARG A 402 52.75 24.42 5.99
C ARG A 402 53.08 23.83 7.38
N GLU A 403 53.27 24.72 8.36
CA GLU A 403 53.33 24.39 9.77
C GLU A 403 51.95 24.03 10.32
#